data_dbeabe7462b616b8a35b24dc6a60571b
#
_entry.id   dbeabe7462b616b8a35b24dc6a60571b
#
_cell.length_a   1.000
_cell.length_b   1.000
_cell.length_c   1.000
_cell.angle_alpha   90.00
_cell.angle_beta   90.00
_cell.angle_gamma   90.00
#
_symmetry.space_group_name_H-M   'P 1'
#
loop_
_entity.id
_entity.type
_entity.pdbx_description
1 polymer ?
#
loop_
_entity_poly.entity_id
_entity_poly.type
_entity_poly.pdbx_seq_one_letter_code
_entity_poly.pdbx_strand_id
1 'polypeptide(L)'
;SRAFLPMLINSEEGHIINTSSVNGFRASLGGNIPHTAYSAAKFAVKGFTEALINDFRFNAPHLKASVVMPGWVGTDIALNTPKILGWKEPKDLSDEEIEEIRDNQIEFGNLDPESNVSNEEFRQNLEASRKEYKKAPVSSAQAAEIIIEGVKNDEWRILIGKDAEALDKAVR
;
A
#
# COMPACT_ATOMS: atom_id res chain seq x y z
N SER A 1 9.28 -15.07 -4.65
CA SER A 1 9.02 -15.92 -5.84
C SER A 1 10.19 -16.84 -6.15
N ARG A 2 11.43 -16.32 -6.37
CA ARG A 2 12.58 -17.11 -6.84
C ARG A 2 12.87 -18.36 -5.99
N ALA A 3 12.84 -18.27 -4.66
CA ALA A 3 13.13 -19.37 -3.77
C ALA A 3 12.15 -20.56 -3.88
N PHE A 4 10.88 -20.26 -4.14
CA PHE A 4 9.82 -21.27 -4.25
C PHE A 4 9.56 -21.76 -5.68
N LEU A 5 10.09 -21.05 -6.69
CA LEU A 5 9.81 -21.35 -8.08
C LEU A 5 10.16 -22.78 -8.49
N PRO A 6 11.30 -23.39 -8.08
CA PRO A 6 11.60 -24.79 -8.40
C PRO A 6 10.57 -25.77 -7.83
N MET A 7 10.03 -25.48 -6.64
CA MET A 7 8.99 -26.33 -6.02
C MET A 7 7.66 -26.18 -6.76
N LEU A 8 7.30 -24.96 -7.14
CA LEU A 8 6.07 -24.67 -7.89
C LEU A 8 6.11 -25.31 -9.29
N ILE A 9 7.25 -25.27 -9.99
CA ILE A 9 7.42 -25.90 -11.31
C ILE A 9 7.21 -27.43 -11.22
N ASN A 10 7.61 -28.05 -10.10
CA ASN A 10 7.45 -29.48 -9.88
C ASN A 10 6.10 -29.88 -9.25
N SER A 11 5.22 -28.93 -8.95
CA SER A 11 3.87 -29.21 -8.43
C SER A 11 2.87 -29.41 -9.57
N GLU A 12 1.71 -29.96 -9.28
CA GLU A 12 0.61 -30.12 -10.25
C GLU A 12 -0.05 -28.77 -10.57
N GLU A 13 -0.10 -27.87 -9.60
CA GLU A 13 -0.62 -26.51 -9.72
C GLU A 13 0.12 -25.55 -8.80
N GLY A 14 0.05 -24.27 -9.07
CA GLY A 14 0.59 -23.24 -8.20
C GLY A 14 0.15 -21.84 -8.59
N HIS A 15 0.03 -20.96 -7.60
CA HIS A 15 -0.41 -19.58 -7.80
C HIS A 15 0.49 -18.62 -7.03
N ILE A 16 1.15 -17.71 -7.73
CA ILE A 16 1.94 -16.63 -7.13
C ILE A 16 1.06 -15.39 -7.03
N ILE A 17 0.88 -14.87 -5.82
CA ILE A 17 0.09 -13.70 -5.53
C ILE A 17 1.03 -12.62 -4.99
N ASN A 18 1.20 -11.53 -5.74
CA ASN A 18 2.04 -10.41 -5.34
C ASN A 18 1.19 -9.18 -5.01
N THR A 19 1.48 -8.55 -3.87
CA THR A 19 0.74 -7.36 -3.43
C THR A 19 1.45 -6.09 -3.87
N SER A 20 0.87 -5.39 -4.84
CA SER A 20 1.24 -4.05 -5.25
C SER A 20 0.46 -2.99 -4.45
N SER A 21 -0.10 -2.00 -5.09
CA SER A 21 -0.91 -0.91 -4.54
C SER A 21 -1.55 -0.13 -5.69
N VAL A 22 -2.55 0.69 -5.42
CA VAL A 22 -3.00 1.75 -6.33
C VAL A 22 -1.86 2.68 -6.76
N ASN A 23 -0.82 2.86 -5.93
CA ASN A 23 0.42 3.54 -6.29
C ASN A 23 1.24 2.82 -7.38
N GLY A 24 0.89 1.60 -7.74
CA GLY A 24 1.39 0.90 -8.93
C GLY A 24 0.64 1.25 -10.22
N PHE A 25 -0.47 2.01 -10.13
CA PHE A 25 -1.17 2.60 -11.28
C PHE A 25 -0.75 4.05 -11.52
N ARG A 26 -0.64 4.82 -10.43
CA ARG A 26 -0.30 6.24 -10.47
C ARG A 26 0.60 6.60 -9.30
N ALA A 27 1.74 7.23 -9.58
CA ALA A 27 2.79 7.47 -8.59
C ALA A 27 2.43 8.49 -7.51
N SER A 28 1.64 9.51 -7.84
CA SER A 28 1.23 10.58 -6.92
C SER A 28 -0.24 10.45 -6.56
N LEU A 29 -0.55 9.60 -5.59
CA LEU A 29 -1.90 9.43 -5.05
C LEU A 29 -1.96 10.04 -3.66
N GLY A 30 -2.71 11.14 -3.56
CA GLY A 30 -3.07 11.80 -2.31
C GLY A 30 -1.97 12.64 -1.67
N GLY A 31 -2.32 13.90 -1.43
CA GLY A 31 -1.52 14.86 -0.69
C GLY A 31 -0.17 15.20 -1.29
N ASN A 32 0.51 16.11 -0.65
CA ASN A 32 1.87 16.53 -1.00
C ASN A 32 2.90 15.66 -0.26
N ILE A 33 2.71 14.33 -0.25
CA ILE A 33 3.61 13.38 0.41
C ILE A 33 4.52 12.75 -0.66
N PRO A 34 5.84 12.82 -0.51
CA PRO A 34 6.76 12.19 -1.44
C PRO A 34 6.70 10.66 -1.30
N HIS A 35 6.25 9.99 -2.37
CA HIS A 35 6.13 8.52 -2.43
C HIS A 35 7.08 7.88 -3.46
N THR A 36 8.18 8.53 -3.81
CA THR A 36 9.07 8.12 -4.92
C THR A 36 9.51 6.66 -4.82
N ALA A 37 10.14 6.27 -3.73
CA ALA A 37 10.65 4.91 -3.54
C ALA A 37 9.51 3.88 -3.44
N TYR A 38 8.45 4.24 -2.70
CA TYR A 38 7.28 3.37 -2.55
C TYR A 38 6.58 3.13 -3.89
N SER A 39 6.29 4.19 -4.63
CA SER A 39 5.64 4.09 -5.94
C SER A 39 6.50 3.31 -6.93
N ALA A 40 7.81 3.60 -7.02
CA ALA A 40 8.72 2.86 -7.86
C ALA A 40 8.71 1.35 -7.54
N ALA A 41 8.73 0.98 -6.25
CA ALA A 41 8.65 -0.41 -5.82
C ALA A 41 7.30 -1.06 -6.21
N LYS A 42 6.18 -0.34 -6.05
CA LYS A 42 4.85 -0.88 -6.38
C LYS A 42 4.61 -1.00 -7.88
N PHE A 43 5.12 -0.08 -8.69
CA PHE A 43 5.17 -0.25 -10.15
C PHE A 43 6.01 -1.47 -10.55
N ALA A 44 7.18 -1.65 -9.93
CA ALA A 44 8.04 -2.81 -10.19
C ALA A 44 7.35 -4.13 -9.84
N VAL A 45 6.65 -4.22 -8.70
CA VAL A 45 5.88 -5.43 -8.32
C VAL A 45 4.78 -5.72 -9.32
N LYS A 46 4.04 -4.69 -9.76
CA LYS A 46 2.99 -4.84 -10.79
C LYS A 46 3.59 -5.35 -12.09
N GLY A 47 4.58 -4.64 -12.65
CA GLY A 47 5.20 -5.01 -13.93
C GLY A 47 5.86 -6.38 -13.90
N PHE A 48 6.55 -6.73 -12.80
CA PHE A 48 7.10 -8.08 -12.60
C PHE A 48 6.00 -9.15 -12.65
N THR A 49 4.87 -8.92 -11.97
CA THR A 49 3.79 -9.91 -11.93
C THR A 49 3.11 -10.06 -13.30
N GLU A 50 2.89 -8.97 -14.02
CA GLU A 50 2.35 -8.99 -15.38
C GLU A 50 3.26 -9.75 -16.34
N ALA A 51 4.58 -9.54 -16.25
CA ALA A 51 5.55 -10.29 -17.05
C ALA A 51 5.58 -11.78 -16.67
N LEU A 52 5.47 -12.10 -15.38
CA LEU A 52 5.44 -13.46 -14.88
C LEU A 52 4.25 -14.27 -15.41
N ILE A 53 3.08 -13.65 -15.58
CA ILE A 53 1.91 -14.27 -16.20
C ILE A 53 2.25 -14.78 -17.62
N ASN A 54 2.93 -13.96 -18.41
CA ASN A 54 3.33 -14.36 -19.75
C ASN A 54 4.42 -15.43 -19.73
N ASP A 55 5.38 -15.33 -18.81
CA ASP A 55 6.43 -16.33 -18.65
C ASP A 55 5.84 -17.71 -18.30
N PHE A 56 4.88 -17.77 -17.37
CA PHE A 56 4.21 -19.00 -17.02
C PHE A 56 3.41 -19.62 -18.18
N ARG A 57 2.76 -18.82 -19.01
CA ARG A 57 2.05 -19.32 -20.18
C ARG A 57 2.93 -20.16 -21.12
N PHE A 58 4.21 -19.81 -21.24
CA PHE A 58 5.16 -20.48 -22.11
C PHE A 58 5.94 -21.58 -21.42
N ASN A 59 6.40 -21.34 -20.18
CA ASN A 59 7.38 -22.18 -19.53
C ASN A 59 6.80 -23.08 -18.43
N ALA A 60 5.64 -22.73 -17.86
CA ALA A 60 4.99 -23.47 -16.78
C ALA A 60 3.47 -23.22 -16.78
N PRO A 61 2.70 -23.70 -17.78
CA PRO A 61 1.29 -23.33 -17.99
C PRO A 61 0.34 -23.78 -16.87
N HIS A 62 0.77 -24.65 -15.98
CA HIS A 62 0.06 -25.05 -14.77
C HIS A 62 0.20 -24.06 -13.62
N LEU A 63 1.09 -23.05 -13.76
CA LEU A 63 1.26 -22.00 -12.77
C LEU A 63 0.49 -20.73 -13.15
N LYS A 64 -0.03 -20.07 -12.13
CA LYS A 64 -0.76 -18.80 -12.26
C LYS A 64 -0.06 -17.70 -11.47
N ALA A 65 -0.30 -16.46 -11.86
CA ALA A 65 0.14 -15.30 -11.11
C ALA A 65 -0.97 -14.24 -11.07
N SER A 66 -1.13 -13.60 -9.90
CA SER A 66 -2.05 -12.48 -9.70
C SER A 66 -1.35 -11.32 -9.04
N VAL A 67 -1.70 -10.11 -9.46
CA VAL A 67 -1.32 -8.87 -8.77
C VAL A 67 -2.51 -8.33 -8.00
N VAL A 68 -2.33 -8.14 -6.70
CA VAL A 68 -3.31 -7.48 -5.83
C VAL A 68 -3.01 -5.99 -5.81
N MET A 69 -4.03 -5.19 -6.07
CA MET A 69 -3.95 -3.73 -6.16
C MET A 69 -4.84 -3.09 -5.08
N PRO A 70 -4.38 -3.02 -3.82
CA PRO A 70 -5.16 -2.41 -2.76
C PRO A 70 -5.21 -0.88 -2.93
N GLY A 71 -6.41 -0.33 -2.73
CA GLY A 71 -6.61 1.06 -2.40
C GLY A 71 -6.47 1.29 -0.89
N TRP A 72 -7.35 2.11 -0.31
CA TRP A 72 -7.32 2.37 1.12
C TRP A 72 -7.99 1.24 1.90
N VAL A 73 -7.18 0.45 2.58
CA VAL A 73 -7.60 -0.69 3.41
C VAL A 73 -7.27 -0.43 4.88
N GLY A 74 -8.25 -0.62 5.75
CA GLY A 74 -8.13 -0.43 7.20
C GLY A 74 -7.30 -1.51 7.88
N THR A 75 -5.99 -1.27 7.94
CA THR A 75 -5.01 -2.12 8.61
C THR A 75 -4.26 -1.36 9.69
N ASP A 76 -3.48 -2.05 10.49
CA ASP A 76 -2.62 -1.42 11.51
C ASP A 76 -1.28 -0.91 10.92
N ILE A 77 -1.16 -0.74 9.59
CA ILE A 77 0.08 -0.32 8.93
C ILE A 77 0.59 1.01 9.47
N ALA A 78 -0.30 2.00 9.64
CA ALA A 78 0.06 3.32 10.17
C ALA A 78 0.53 3.28 11.64
N LEU A 79 0.03 2.32 12.42
CA LEU A 79 0.41 2.11 13.82
C LEU A 79 1.68 1.27 13.95
N ASN A 80 1.91 0.33 13.05
CA ASN A 80 3.04 -0.60 13.10
C ASN A 80 4.31 -0.04 12.42
N THR A 81 4.16 0.85 11.43
CA THR A 81 5.29 1.41 10.67
C THR A 81 6.36 2.05 11.57
N PRO A 82 6.03 2.94 12.53
CA PRO A 82 7.03 3.52 13.42
C PRO A 82 7.78 2.46 14.23
N LYS A 83 7.06 1.47 14.75
CA LYS A 83 7.66 0.39 15.56
C LYS A 83 8.65 -0.45 14.75
N ILE A 84 8.30 -0.78 13.49
CA ILE A 84 9.14 -1.59 12.60
C ILE A 84 10.38 -0.80 12.16
N LEU A 85 10.23 0.50 11.90
CA LEU A 85 11.31 1.37 11.44
C LEU A 85 12.14 1.98 12.58
N GLY A 86 11.76 1.73 13.84
CA GLY A 86 12.44 2.29 15.00
C GLY A 86 12.22 3.81 15.17
N TRP A 87 11.12 4.32 14.62
CA TRP A 87 10.74 5.74 14.79
C TRP A 87 10.05 5.96 16.13
N LYS A 88 10.18 7.17 16.67
CA LYS A 88 9.48 7.58 17.88
C LYS A 88 7.95 7.62 17.64
N GLU A 89 7.20 7.30 18.67
CA GLU A 89 5.76 7.57 18.67
C GLU A 89 5.51 9.08 18.88
N PRO A 90 4.39 9.65 18.41
CA PRO A 90 4.12 11.08 18.56
C PRO A 90 4.26 11.60 19.99
N LYS A 91 3.85 10.82 20.98
CA LYS A 91 3.95 11.13 22.40
C LYS A 91 5.39 11.21 22.93
N ASP A 92 6.35 10.57 22.26
CA ASP A 92 7.75 10.47 22.65
C ASP A 92 8.65 11.47 21.88
N LEU A 93 8.05 12.28 20.97
CA LEU A 93 8.74 13.33 20.23
C LEU A 93 8.99 14.55 21.13
N SER A 94 10.17 15.16 21.03
CA SER A 94 10.44 16.45 21.68
C SER A 94 9.67 17.60 21.00
N ASP A 95 9.66 18.79 21.62
CA ASP A 95 9.00 19.94 21.02
C ASP A 95 9.70 20.39 19.72
N GLU A 96 11.04 20.30 19.71
CA GLU A 96 11.83 20.60 18.52
C GLU A 96 11.52 19.64 17.37
N GLU A 97 11.39 18.34 17.65
CA GLU A 97 11.01 17.32 16.64
C GLU A 97 9.58 17.54 16.12
N ILE A 98 8.68 18.00 16.96
CA ILE A 98 7.30 18.36 16.59
C ILE A 98 7.29 19.60 15.70
N GLU A 99 8.09 20.62 16.00
CA GLU A 99 8.22 21.82 15.20
C GLU A 99 8.80 21.49 13.81
N GLU A 100 9.83 20.66 13.73
CA GLU A 100 10.38 20.19 12.47
C GLU A 100 9.33 19.47 11.60
N ILE A 101 8.55 18.58 12.21
CA ILE A 101 7.46 17.88 11.48
C ILE A 101 6.39 18.86 11.01
N ARG A 102 6.04 19.85 11.84
CA ARG A 102 5.06 20.90 11.49
C ARG A 102 5.55 21.73 10.32
N ASP A 103 6.79 22.19 10.36
CA ASP A 103 7.41 23.00 9.31
C ASP A 103 7.41 22.22 7.97
N ASN A 104 7.76 20.95 8.00
CA ASN A 104 7.67 20.07 6.84
C ASN A 104 6.22 19.97 6.30
N GLN A 105 5.21 19.87 7.18
CA GLN A 105 3.82 19.81 6.76
C GLN A 105 3.35 21.13 6.12
N ILE A 106 3.84 22.28 6.62
CA ILE A 106 3.60 23.61 6.04
C ILE A 106 4.29 23.69 4.67
N GLU A 107 5.55 23.33 4.57
CA GLU A 107 6.32 23.36 3.31
C GLU A 107 5.65 22.50 2.24
N PHE A 108 5.13 21.34 2.60
CA PHE A 108 4.40 20.47 1.68
C PHE A 108 2.95 20.91 1.41
N GLY A 109 2.49 22.00 2.04
CA GLY A 109 1.12 22.52 1.88
C GLY A 109 0.03 21.62 2.48
N ASN A 110 0.39 20.78 3.44
CA ASN A 110 -0.54 19.92 4.18
C ASN A 110 -1.09 20.59 5.46
N LEU A 111 -0.46 21.67 5.90
CA LEU A 111 -0.88 22.46 7.05
C LEU A 111 -0.85 23.95 6.68
N ASP A 112 -1.85 24.69 7.15
CA ASP A 112 -1.91 26.13 6.98
C ASP A 112 -0.80 26.79 7.82
N PRO A 113 0.06 27.65 7.23
CA PRO A 113 1.09 28.39 7.97
C PRO A 113 0.54 29.28 9.10
N GLU A 114 -0.70 29.73 8.98
CA GLU A 114 -1.38 30.56 10.00
C GLU A 114 -2.04 29.72 11.11
N SER A 115 -1.92 28.39 11.04
CA SER A 115 -2.48 27.49 12.04
C SER A 115 -1.76 27.62 13.39
N ASN A 116 -2.47 28.14 14.40
CA ASN A 116 -1.97 28.32 15.77
C ASN A 116 -2.12 27.04 16.62
N VAL A 117 -1.91 25.86 16.04
CA VAL A 117 -1.99 24.60 16.77
C VAL A 117 -0.79 24.44 17.69
N SER A 118 -1.02 24.21 19.00
CA SER A 118 0.06 23.94 19.96
C SER A 118 0.78 22.63 19.67
N ASN A 119 2.02 22.46 20.18
CA ASN A 119 2.79 21.22 20.03
C ASN A 119 2.02 20.02 20.58
N GLU A 120 1.36 20.17 21.71
CA GLU A 120 0.55 19.11 22.33
C GLU A 120 -0.66 18.73 21.46
N GLU A 121 -1.38 19.71 20.94
CA GLU A 121 -2.51 19.46 20.04
C GLU A 121 -2.05 18.85 18.73
N PHE A 122 -0.90 19.25 18.20
CA PHE A 122 -0.33 18.67 16.99
C PHE A 122 0.07 17.19 17.21
N ARG A 123 0.66 16.84 18.37
CA ARG A 123 0.92 15.43 18.76
C ARG A 123 -0.36 14.60 18.76
N GLN A 124 -1.42 15.13 19.39
CA GLN A 124 -2.73 14.47 19.45
C GLN A 124 -3.33 14.26 18.06
N ASN A 125 -3.21 15.24 17.17
CA ASN A 125 -3.66 15.15 15.79
C ASN A 125 -2.88 14.09 15.00
N LEU A 126 -1.56 14.00 15.17
CA LEU A 126 -0.75 12.95 14.57
C LEU A 126 -1.18 11.55 15.03
N GLU A 127 -1.46 11.40 16.33
CA GLU A 127 -1.94 10.13 16.89
C GLU A 127 -3.35 9.78 16.40
N ALA A 128 -4.23 10.76 16.36
CA ALA A 128 -5.59 10.60 15.85
C ALA A 128 -5.61 10.19 14.38
N SER A 129 -4.80 10.83 13.54
CA SER A 129 -4.68 10.52 12.12
C SER A 129 -4.23 9.07 11.86
N ARG A 130 -3.29 8.55 12.68
CA ARG A 130 -2.86 7.15 12.59
C ARG A 130 -3.97 6.17 12.97
N LYS A 131 -4.77 6.49 13.99
CA LYS A 131 -5.92 5.68 14.40
C LYS A 131 -7.05 5.74 13.37
N GLU A 132 -7.25 6.92 12.78
CA GLU A 132 -8.27 7.14 11.74
C GLU A 132 -7.99 6.33 10.47
N TYR A 133 -6.71 6.08 10.14
CA TYR A 133 -6.34 5.25 9.00
C TYR A 133 -7.00 3.86 9.02
N LYS A 134 -7.26 3.33 10.22
CA LYS A 134 -7.93 2.03 10.40
C LYS A 134 -9.41 2.04 9.99
N LYS A 135 -10.03 3.22 9.91
CA LYS A 135 -11.45 3.41 9.52
C LYS A 135 -11.65 3.50 8.00
N ALA A 136 -10.73 2.93 7.23
CA ALA A 136 -10.84 2.86 5.78
C ALA A 136 -12.15 2.18 5.32
N PRO A 137 -12.64 2.48 4.10
CA PRO A 137 -13.86 1.91 3.57
C PRO A 137 -13.86 0.39 3.45
N VAL A 138 -12.69 -0.22 3.32
CA VAL A 138 -12.51 -1.67 3.24
C VAL A 138 -11.72 -2.15 4.45
N SER A 139 -12.28 -3.05 5.22
CA SER A 139 -11.58 -3.69 6.33
C SER A 139 -10.55 -4.72 5.84
N SER A 140 -9.58 -5.08 6.69
CA SER A 140 -8.60 -6.12 6.38
C SER A 140 -9.25 -7.49 6.11
N ALA A 141 -10.34 -7.82 6.80
CA ALA A 141 -11.10 -9.05 6.56
C ALA A 141 -11.77 -9.07 5.19
N GLN A 142 -12.46 -7.98 4.82
CA GLN A 142 -13.06 -7.84 3.49
C GLN A 142 -11.99 -7.88 2.38
N ALA A 143 -10.84 -7.25 2.60
CA ALA A 143 -9.73 -7.31 1.64
C ALA A 143 -9.23 -8.74 1.45
N ALA A 144 -9.12 -9.52 2.53
CA ALA A 144 -8.72 -10.93 2.45
C ALA A 144 -9.74 -11.77 1.68
N GLU A 145 -11.04 -11.57 1.91
CA GLU A 145 -12.12 -12.25 1.17
C GLU A 145 -12.04 -11.93 -0.34
N ILE A 146 -11.87 -10.66 -0.71
CA ILE A 146 -11.73 -10.24 -2.11
C ILE A 146 -10.51 -10.93 -2.76
N ILE A 147 -9.38 -10.98 -2.05
CA ILE A 147 -8.18 -11.66 -2.57
C ILE A 147 -8.45 -13.14 -2.80
N ILE A 148 -9.04 -13.83 -1.83
CA ILE A 148 -9.31 -15.27 -1.91
C ILE A 148 -10.28 -15.57 -3.08
N GLU A 149 -11.34 -14.80 -3.22
CA GLU A 149 -12.28 -14.97 -4.31
C GLU A 149 -11.64 -14.67 -5.68
N GLY A 150 -10.85 -13.60 -5.79
CA GLY A 150 -10.11 -13.30 -7.02
C GLY A 150 -9.14 -14.42 -7.40
N VAL A 151 -8.46 -15.03 -6.43
CA VAL A 151 -7.56 -16.18 -6.65
C VAL A 151 -8.34 -17.40 -7.12
N LYS A 152 -9.49 -17.71 -6.51
CA LYS A 152 -10.36 -18.83 -6.92
C LYS A 152 -10.92 -18.65 -8.33
N ASN A 153 -11.17 -17.41 -8.73
CA ASN A 153 -11.69 -17.06 -10.05
C ASN A 153 -10.60 -16.85 -11.10
N ASP A 154 -9.33 -17.11 -10.76
CA ASP A 154 -8.18 -16.92 -11.65
C ASP A 154 -8.01 -15.47 -12.14
N GLU A 155 -8.43 -14.49 -11.34
CA GLU A 155 -8.25 -13.09 -11.66
C GLU A 155 -6.77 -12.72 -11.60
N TRP A 156 -6.22 -12.27 -12.73
CA TRP A 156 -4.82 -11.86 -12.79
C TRP A 156 -4.55 -10.51 -12.12
N ARG A 157 -5.61 -9.67 -11.98
CA ARG A 157 -5.56 -8.36 -11.32
C ARG A 157 -6.73 -8.25 -10.36
N ILE A 158 -6.42 -8.29 -9.07
CA ILE A 158 -7.40 -8.26 -7.99
C ILE A 158 -7.42 -6.84 -7.41
N LEU A 159 -8.52 -6.13 -7.61
CA LEU A 159 -8.72 -4.75 -7.15
C LEU A 159 -9.40 -4.76 -5.79
N ILE A 160 -8.88 -3.97 -4.84
CA ILE A 160 -9.46 -3.86 -3.50
C ILE A 160 -9.87 -2.42 -3.23
N GLY A 161 -11.17 -2.18 -3.21
CA GLY A 161 -11.78 -0.89 -2.95
C GLY A 161 -12.19 -0.14 -4.22
N LYS A 162 -13.20 0.71 -4.09
CA LYS A 162 -13.73 1.53 -5.20
C LYS A 162 -12.71 2.50 -5.78
N ASP A 163 -11.78 2.95 -4.96
CA ASP A 163 -10.65 3.79 -5.37
C ASP A 163 -9.69 3.04 -6.30
N ALA A 164 -9.40 1.76 -6.01
CA ALA A 164 -8.63 0.90 -6.90
C ALA A 164 -9.35 0.66 -8.23
N GLU A 165 -10.66 0.40 -8.21
CA GLU A 165 -11.48 0.22 -9.41
C GLU A 165 -11.52 1.50 -10.28
N ALA A 166 -11.67 2.67 -9.65
CA ALA A 166 -11.70 3.95 -10.35
C ALA A 166 -10.36 4.25 -11.02
N LEU A 167 -9.24 3.99 -10.32
CA LEU A 167 -7.90 4.19 -10.88
C LEU A 167 -7.59 3.21 -12.01
N ASP A 168 -7.96 1.94 -11.87
CA ASP A 168 -7.80 0.94 -12.94
C ASP A 168 -8.51 1.37 -14.22
N LYS A 169 -9.73 1.91 -14.11
CA LYS A 169 -10.48 2.46 -15.26
C LYS A 169 -9.81 3.69 -15.87
N ALA A 170 -9.20 4.53 -15.04
CA ALA A 170 -8.57 5.77 -15.51
C ALA A 170 -7.22 5.57 -16.22
N VAL A 171 -6.56 4.41 -16.03
CA VAL A 171 -5.25 4.10 -16.63
C VAL A 171 -5.32 3.06 -17.75
N ARG A 172 -6.49 2.54 -18.07
CA ARG A 172 -6.76 1.71 -19.24
C ARG A 172 -6.97 2.57 -20.48
#